data_bb64bbb6179e33a883e0e79f4f68935f
#
_entry.id   bb64bbb6179e33a883e0e79f4f68935f
#
_cell.length_a   1.000
_cell.length_b   1.000
_cell.length_c   1.000
_cell.angle_alpha   90.00
_cell.angle_beta   90.00
_cell.angle_gamma   90.00
#
_symmetry.space_group_name_H-M   'P 1'
#
loop_
_entity.id
_entity.type
_entity.pdbx_description
1 polymer ?
#
loop_
_entity_poly.entity_id
_entity_poly.type
_entity_poly.pdbx_seq_one_letter_code
_entity_poly.pdbx_strand_id
1 'polypeptide(L)'
;MAPWFSASAVGPVLAARWGLGAVETAWLTISVQLGFVVGALVSAVLTLSDRWSARRLIAGCAVIAGLATVGVAVAPTAAVAITFRLLTGAALAGVYPPGMKLAAGWFREARGWAIGVLVGALTVGSALPHLLRWSVPGELWRSVLGAAGVSALVGAGLVLVVPHDGPYAAPAPLFTWRAVPRIMRDRALTLANLGYLGHMWELYAMWTWMVVFIAASEQARGGGAAGALPALLTFAVVGSGAVGCWLGGLYADRWGRTVVTSGAMMISGACALSTGVLFGRPLGALVPLLLIWGVTVVADSAQFSTAVSELAPAEHVGTALTLQTSLGFLLTCVTIYLLPAVASRVGWRWSMSVLALGPACGVWAMLALRRRPEAVRLAGGRR
;
A
#
# COMPACT_ATOMS: atom_id res chain seq x y z
N MET A 1 -2.83 3.89 -9.58
CA MET A 1 -2.25 2.80 -8.74
C MET A 1 -2.47 1.37 -9.30
N ALA A 2 -3.34 1.17 -10.28
CA ALA A 2 -3.50 -0.14 -10.93
C ALA A 2 -2.16 -0.78 -11.37
N PRO A 3 -1.15 -0.06 -11.92
CA PRO A 3 0.15 -0.63 -12.24
C PRO A 3 0.83 -1.37 -11.07
N TRP A 4 0.60 -0.96 -9.82
CA TRP A 4 1.29 -1.55 -8.65
C TRP A 4 1.03 -3.04 -8.51
N PHE A 5 -0.24 -3.48 -8.48
CA PHE A 5 -0.63 -4.87 -8.28
C PHE A 5 -1.03 -5.61 -9.57
N SER A 6 -0.80 -4.99 -10.74
CA SER A 6 -1.17 -5.61 -12.02
C SER A 6 -0.49 -6.97 -12.28
N ALA A 7 0.80 -7.09 -11.94
CA ALA A 7 1.50 -8.36 -12.07
C ALA A 7 1.10 -9.40 -11.00
N SER A 8 0.75 -8.95 -9.78
CA SER A 8 0.24 -9.84 -8.73
C SER A 8 -1.11 -10.45 -9.11
N ALA A 9 -1.99 -9.68 -9.76
CA ALA A 9 -3.29 -10.18 -10.22
C ALA A 9 -3.18 -11.28 -11.29
N VAL A 10 -2.12 -11.27 -12.09
CA VAL A 10 -1.82 -12.29 -13.11
C VAL A 10 -0.65 -13.19 -12.70
N GLY A 11 -0.19 -13.10 -11.46
CA GLY A 11 0.98 -13.81 -10.94
C GLY A 11 0.98 -15.31 -11.20
N PRO A 12 -0.10 -16.08 -10.96
CA PRO A 12 -0.14 -17.50 -11.26
C PRO A 12 0.10 -17.82 -12.73
N VAL A 13 -0.40 -16.99 -13.65
CA VAL A 13 -0.20 -17.17 -15.10
C VAL A 13 1.25 -16.87 -15.49
N LEU A 14 1.83 -15.81 -14.94
CA LEU A 14 3.24 -15.47 -15.17
C LEU A 14 4.18 -16.53 -14.59
N ALA A 15 3.86 -17.06 -13.42
CA ALA A 15 4.61 -18.15 -12.79
C ALA A 15 4.63 -19.39 -13.68
N ALA A 16 3.46 -19.83 -14.19
CA ALA A 16 3.37 -20.95 -15.10
C ALA A 16 4.13 -20.71 -16.41
N ARG A 17 4.05 -19.49 -16.97
CA ARG A 17 4.70 -19.12 -18.22
C ARG A 17 6.22 -19.16 -18.15
N TRP A 18 6.80 -18.73 -17.05
CA TRP A 18 8.25 -18.61 -16.87
C TRP A 18 8.84 -19.69 -15.96
N GLY A 19 8.03 -20.66 -15.51
CA GLY A 19 8.48 -21.73 -14.61
C GLY A 19 8.92 -21.22 -13.23
N LEU A 20 8.27 -20.19 -12.71
CA LEU A 20 8.65 -19.57 -11.43
C LEU A 20 8.03 -20.32 -10.26
N GLY A 21 8.82 -20.54 -9.23
CA GLY A 21 8.32 -20.92 -7.92
C GLY A 21 7.61 -19.76 -7.21
N ALA A 22 7.04 -20.04 -6.05
CA ALA A 22 6.31 -19.02 -5.29
C ALA A 22 7.21 -17.86 -4.83
N VAL A 23 8.47 -18.17 -4.48
CA VAL A 23 9.47 -17.17 -4.06
C VAL A 23 9.88 -16.28 -5.23
N GLU A 24 10.14 -16.86 -6.42
CA GLU A 24 10.48 -16.10 -7.62
C GLU A 24 9.31 -15.24 -8.07
N THR A 25 8.07 -15.73 -7.93
CA THR A 25 6.86 -14.96 -8.22
C THR A 25 6.72 -13.73 -7.31
N ALA A 26 7.17 -13.80 -6.05
CA ALA A 26 7.19 -12.67 -5.13
C ALA A 26 7.99 -11.48 -5.68
N TRP A 27 9.07 -11.73 -6.44
CA TRP A 27 9.90 -10.68 -7.05
C TRP A 27 9.16 -9.79 -8.03
N LEU A 28 8.07 -10.26 -8.62
CA LEU A 28 7.22 -9.42 -9.48
C LEU A 28 6.54 -8.29 -8.70
N THR A 29 6.36 -8.43 -7.38
CA THR A 29 5.83 -7.38 -6.51
C THR A 29 6.95 -6.68 -5.73
N ILE A 30 7.93 -7.43 -5.19
CA ILE A 30 9.07 -6.87 -4.46
C ILE A 30 9.82 -5.83 -5.30
N SER A 31 10.00 -6.08 -6.60
CA SER A 31 10.67 -5.15 -7.50
C SER A 31 9.98 -3.78 -7.58
N VAL A 32 8.64 -3.73 -7.53
CA VAL A 32 7.91 -2.45 -7.46
C VAL A 32 8.17 -1.74 -6.14
N GLN A 33 8.20 -2.48 -5.03
CA GLN A 33 8.49 -1.90 -3.72
C GLN A 33 9.90 -1.28 -3.68
N LEU A 34 10.90 -2.04 -4.15
CA LEU A 34 12.29 -1.56 -4.23
C LEU A 34 12.41 -0.36 -5.18
N GLY A 35 11.77 -0.44 -6.35
CA GLY A 35 11.71 0.67 -7.30
C GLY A 35 11.12 1.91 -6.65
N PHE A 36 10.02 1.78 -5.90
CA PHE A 36 9.39 2.89 -5.19
C PHE A 36 10.32 3.51 -4.14
N VAL A 37 11.04 2.69 -3.36
CA VAL A 37 12.01 3.21 -2.39
C VAL A 37 13.11 4.02 -3.08
N VAL A 38 13.70 3.46 -4.15
CA VAL A 38 14.73 4.17 -4.93
C VAL A 38 14.17 5.46 -5.52
N GLY A 39 13.00 5.41 -6.15
CA GLY A 39 12.34 6.58 -6.72
C GLY A 39 12.01 7.65 -5.67
N ALA A 40 11.53 7.26 -4.50
CA ALA A 40 11.22 8.17 -3.39
C ALA A 40 12.49 8.86 -2.85
N LEU A 41 13.57 8.12 -2.65
CA LEU A 41 14.86 8.67 -2.22
C LEU A 41 15.45 9.61 -3.28
N VAL A 42 15.44 9.22 -4.55
CA VAL A 42 15.89 10.07 -5.66
C VAL A 42 15.06 11.35 -5.74
N SER A 43 13.73 11.23 -5.65
CA SER A 43 12.81 12.37 -5.66
C SER A 43 13.08 13.32 -4.49
N ALA A 44 13.33 12.78 -3.28
CA ALA A 44 13.61 13.56 -2.09
C ALA A 44 14.97 14.28 -2.17
N VAL A 45 16.03 13.58 -2.59
CA VAL A 45 17.39 14.14 -2.71
C VAL A 45 17.47 15.19 -3.81
N LEU A 46 16.82 14.94 -4.96
CA LEU A 46 16.79 15.88 -6.10
C LEU A 46 15.72 16.96 -5.94
N THR A 47 14.91 16.91 -4.87
CA THR A 47 13.80 17.85 -4.60
C THR A 47 12.83 17.99 -5.77
N LEU A 48 12.52 16.86 -6.46
CA LEU A 48 11.75 16.89 -7.70
C LEU A 48 10.37 17.52 -7.51
N SER A 49 9.71 17.29 -6.37
CA SER A 49 8.39 17.85 -6.03
C SER A 49 8.40 19.37 -5.80
N ASP A 50 9.58 20.01 -5.70
CA ASP A 50 9.71 21.46 -5.52
C ASP A 50 10.24 22.15 -6.78
N ARG A 51 10.98 21.40 -7.63
CA ARG A 51 11.46 21.89 -8.93
C ARG A 51 10.40 21.86 -10.01
N TRP A 52 9.45 20.92 -9.90
CA TRP A 52 8.39 20.69 -10.88
C TRP A 52 7.02 20.86 -10.22
N SER A 53 6.03 21.37 -10.96
CA SER A 53 4.66 21.39 -10.45
C SER A 53 4.20 19.96 -10.17
N ALA A 54 3.47 19.75 -9.05
CA ALA A 54 3.03 18.42 -8.64
C ALA A 54 2.25 17.70 -9.76
N ARG A 55 1.34 18.40 -10.44
CA ARG A 55 0.56 17.84 -11.55
C ARG A 55 1.42 17.36 -12.73
N ARG A 56 2.47 18.13 -13.13
CA ARG A 56 3.36 17.71 -14.23
C ARG A 56 4.23 16.52 -13.83
N LEU A 57 4.72 16.51 -12.60
CA LEU A 57 5.49 15.38 -12.06
C LEU A 57 4.64 14.12 -12.02
N ILE A 58 3.40 14.21 -11.49
CA ILE A 58 2.46 13.10 -11.46
C ILE A 58 2.18 12.58 -12.88
N ALA A 59 1.88 13.48 -13.83
CA ALA A 59 1.57 13.10 -15.20
C ALA A 59 2.74 12.37 -15.88
N GLY A 60 3.96 12.94 -15.83
CA GLY A 60 5.15 12.33 -16.42
C GLY A 60 5.46 10.97 -15.80
N CYS A 61 5.41 10.88 -14.48
CA CYS A 61 5.65 9.62 -13.77
C CYS A 61 4.55 8.58 -14.02
N ALA A 62 3.27 8.99 -14.14
CA ALA A 62 2.18 8.10 -14.49
C ALA A 62 2.31 7.54 -15.91
N VAL A 63 2.79 8.35 -16.88
CA VAL A 63 3.11 7.87 -18.23
C VAL A 63 4.21 6.81 -18.18
N ILE A 64 5.32 7.08 -17.49
CA ILE A 64 6.42 6.10 -17.35
C ILE A 64 5.92 4.82 -16.69
N ALA A 65 5.14 4.90 -15.59
CA ALA A 65 4.59 3.74 -14.90
C ALA A 65 3.63 2.95 -15.80
N GLY A 66 2.79 3.65 -16.59
CA GLY A 66 1.87 3.04 -17.54
C GLY A 66 2.61 2.26 -18.64
N LEU A 67 3.58 2.90 -19.30
CA LEU A 67 4.38 2.28 -20.36
C LEU A 67 5.22 1.11 -19.83
N ALA A 68 5.85 1.25 -18.66
CA ALA A 68 6.59 0.15 -18.03
C ALA A 68 5.66 -1.04 -17.70
N THR A 69 4.41 -0.77 -17.27
CA THR A 69 3.43 -1.84 -17.01
C THR A 69 3.02 -2.57 -18.30
N VAL A 70 2.83 -1.85 -19.40
CA VAL A 70 2.62 -2.47 -20.72
C VAL A 70 3.84 -3.27 -21.14
N GLY A 71 5.06 -2.78 -20.84
CA GLY A 71 6.32 -3.50 -21.10
C GLY A 71 6.36 -4.90 -20.46
N VAL A 72 5.78 -5.06 -19.26
CA VAL A 72 5.65 -6.38 -18.60
C VAL A 72 4.83 -7.36 -19.46
N ALA A 73 3.79 -6.89 -20.15
CA ALA A 73 2.93 -7.74 -20.98
C ALA A 73 3.66 -8.34 -22.21
N VAL A 74 4.73 -7.69 -22.66
CA VAL A 74 5.55 -8.13 -23.82
C VAL A 74 6.93 -8.66 -23.41
N ALA A 75 7.21 -8.72 -22.10
CA ALA A 75 8.50 -9.20 -21.59
C ALA A 75 8.75 -10.67 -22.00
N PRO A 76 9.91 -10.97 -22.59
CA PRO A 76 10.26 -12.33 -22.99
C PRO A 76 10.63 -13.22 -21.80
N THR A 77 11.17 -12.63 -20.73
CA THR A 77 11.64 -13.35 -19.53
C THR A 77 11.19 -12.65 -18.25
N ALA A 78 11.19 -13.39 -17.14
CA ALA A 78 10.92 -12.84 -15.82
C ALA A 78 11.89 -11.71 -15.43
N ALA A 79 13.17 -11.82 -15.80
CA ALA A 79 14.18 -10.78 -15.51
C ALA A 79 13.84 -9.44 -16.17
N VAL A 80 13.42 -9.47 -17.44
CA VAL A 80 12.96 -8.26 -18.16
C VAL A 80 11.69 -7.71 -17.52
N ALA A 81 10.74 -8.57 -17.13
CA ALA A 81 9.54 -8.15 -16.43
C ALA A 81 9.87 -7.48 -15.09
N ILE A 82 10.78 -8.04 -14.29
CA ILE A 82 11.27 -7.47 -13.02
C ILE A 82 11.88 -6.09 -13.26
N THR A 83 12.65 -5.88 -14.31
CA THR A 83 13.21 -4.57 -14.65
C THR A 83 12.10 -3.53 -14.92
N PHE A 84 11.08 -3.89 -15.73
CA PHE A 84 9.92 -3.01 -15.91
C PHE A 84 9.15 -2.75 -14.62
N ARG A 85 9.06 -3.74 -13.73
CA ARG A 85 8.42 -3.59 -12.42
C ARG A 85 9.19 -2.63 -11.51
N LEU A 86 10.54 -2.70 -11.48
CA LEU A 86 11.40 -1.72 -10.81
C LEU A 86 11.12 -0.29 -11.33
N LEU A 87 11.10 -0.12 -12.65
CA LEU A 87 10.80 1.16 -13.28
C LEU A 87 9.38 1.65 -12.95
N THR A 88 8.39 0.74 -12.95
CA THR A 88 7.02 1.05 -12.51
C THR A 88 7.02 1.61 -11.10
N GLY A 89 7.70 0.96 -10.16
CA GLY A 89 7.79 1.40 -8.76
C GLY A 89 8.46 2.76 -8.62
N ALA A 90 9.62 2.94 -9.27
CA ALA A 90 10.37 4.21 -9.25
C ALA A 90 9.52 5.38 -9.77
N ALA A 91 8.77 5.15 -10.85
CA ALA A 91 7.85 6.15 -11.38
C ALA A 91 6.66 6.43 -10.43
N LEU A 92 6.08 5.40 -9.81
CA LEU A 92 4.96 5.59 -8.86
C LEU A 92 5.33 6.39 -7.61
N ALA A 93 6.61 6.45 -7.25
CA ALA A 93 7.10 7.36 -6.20
C ALA A 93 6.93 8.84 -6.56
N GLY A 94 6.90 9.18 -7.86
CA GLY A 94 6.55 10.51 -8.35
C GLY A 94 5.05 10.74 -8.56
N VAL A 95 4.19 9.79 -8.16
CA VAL A 95 2.73 9.89 -8.26
C VAL A 95 2.07 10.08 -6.90
N TYR A 96 2.29 9.18 -5.95
CA TYR A 96 1.57 9.16 -4.69
C TYR A 96 1.95 10.32 -3.74
N PRO A 97 3.21 10.57 -3.37
CA PRO A 97 3.56 11.68 -2.50
C PRO A 97 3.25 13.07 -3.13
N PRO A 98 3.53 13.32 -4.43
CA PRO A 98 3.09 14.55 -5.08
C PRO A 98 1.57 14.67 -5.16
N GLY A 99 0.82 13.56 -5.28
CA GLY A 99 -0.63 13.54 -5.22
C GLY A 99 -1.18 14.02 -3.87
N MET A 100 -0.57 13.59 -2.76
CA MET A 100 -0.90 14.10 -1.43
C MET A 100 -0.58 15.60 -1.30
N LYS A 101 0.55 16.05 -1.84
CA LYS A 101 0.93 17.49 -1.89
C LYS A 101 -0.10 18.29 -2.69
N LEU A 102 -0.52 17.79 -3.86
CA LEU A 102 -1.53 18.42 -4.69
C LEU A 102 -2.88 18.54 -3.96
N ALA A 103 -3.38 17.45 -3.35
CA ALA A 103 -4.60 17.48 -2.56
C ALA A 103 -4.50 18.48 -1.40
N ALA A 104 -3.38 18.49 -0.66
CA ALA A 104 -3.15 19.44 0.42
C ALA A 104 -3.07 20.90 -0.06
N GLY A 105 -2.67 21.14 -1.31
CA GLY A 105 -2.64 22.46 -1.93
C GLY A 105 -4.01 23.02 -2.27
N TRP A 106 -5.02 22.17 -2.45
CA TRP A 106 -6.38 22.57 -2.75
C TRP A 106 -7.28 22.67 -1.51
N PHE A 107 -7.01 21.88 -0.47
CA PHE A 107 -7.86 21.78 0.72
C PHE A 107 -7.09 22.18 1.98
N ARG A 108 -7.55 23.24 2.67
CA ARG A 108 -6.98 23.69 3.93
C ARG A 108 -7.77 23.15 5.13
N GLU A 109 -9.07 23.40 5.19
CA GLU A 109 -9.93 22.99 6.32
C GLU A 109 -10.33 21.50 6.25
N ALA A 110 -10.64 20.99 5.05
CA ALA A 110 -10.98 19.59 4.81
C ALA A 110 -9.79 18.73 4.37
N ARG A 111 -8.56 19.09 4.75
CA ARG A 111 -7.33 18.42 4.29
C ARG A 111 -7.29 16.94 4.64
N GLY A 112 -7.71 16.58 5.86
CA GLY A 112 -7.76 15.19 6.31
C GLY A 112 -8.73 14.35 5.47
N TRP A 113 -9.90 14.89 5.16
CA TRP A 113 -10.87 14.26 4.29
C TRP A 113 -10.34 14.07 2.85
N ALA A 114 -9.72 15.11 2.28
CA ALA A 114 -9.17 15.04 0.92
C ALA A 114 -8.04 13.99 0.80
N ILE A 115 -7.16 13.92 1.79
CA ILE A 115 -6.11 12.88 1.86
C ILE A 115 -6.76 11.49 2.05
N GLY A 116 -7.78 11.36 2.89
CA GLY A 116 -8.52 10.11 3.07
C GLY A 116 -9.16 9.61 1.76
N VAL A 117 -9.79 10.50 1.00
CA VAL A 117 -10.35 10.18 -0.33
C VAL A 117 -9.25 9.75 -1.30
N LEU A 118 -8.10 10.44 -1.30
CA LEU A 118 -6.95 10.08 -2.14
C LEU A 118 -6.41 8.69 -1.81
N VAL A 119 -6.27 8.37 -0.53
CA VAL A 119 -5.80 7.04 -0.08
C VAL A 119 -6.86 5.97 -0.38
N GLY A 120 -8.15 6.29 -0.23
CA GLY A 120 -9.24 5.42 -0.66
C GLY A 120 -9.21 5.13 -2.17
N ALA A 121 -8.99 6.16 -2.99
CA ALA A 121 -8.82 6.01 -4.44
C ALA A 121 -7.57 5.19 -4.79
N LEU A 122 -6.47 5.34 -4.02
CA LEU A 122 -5.28 4.49 -4.14
C LEU A 122 -5.65 3.02 -3.89
N THR A 123 -6.42 2.74 -2.86
CA THR A 123 -6.85 1.39 -2.48
C THR A 123 -7.69 0.75 -3.59
N VAL A 124 -8.72 1.46 -4.09
CA VAL A 124 -9.53 0.99 -5.24
C VAL A 124 -8.67 0.80 -6.49
N GLY A 125 -7.76 1.74 -6.78
CA GLY A 125 -6.83 1.63 -7.90
C GLY A 125 -5.91 0.41 -7.77
N SER A 126 -5.48 0.06 -6.56
CA SER A 126 -4.68 -1.13 -6.30
C SER A 126 -5.47 -2.43 -6.44
N ALA A 127 -6.77 -2.40 -6.16
CA ALA A 127 -7.69 -3.52 -6.34
C ALA A 127 -8.06 -3.76 -7.82
N LEU A 128 -8.11 -2.70 -8.63
CA LEU A 128 -8.60 -2.73 -10.02
C LEU A 128 -8.02 -3.85 -10.89
N PRO A 129 -6.72 -4.21 -10.85
CA PRO A 129 -6.19 -5.31 -11.64
C PRO A 129 -6.86 -6.65 -11.36
N HIS A 130 -7.33 -6.88 -10.16
CA HIS A 130 -8.05 -8.10 -9.80
C HIS A 130 -9.46 -8.13 -10.42
N LEU A 131 -10.14 -6.99 -10.49
CA LEU A 131 -11.41 -6.85 -11.23
C LEU A 131 -11.21 -7.09 -12.73
N LEU A 132 -10.16 -6.48 -13.30
CA LEU A 132 -9.80 -6.71 -14.70
C LEU A 132 -9.47 -8.20 -14.95
N ARG A 133 -8.78 -8.85 -14.02
CA ARG A 133 -8.47 -10.28 -14.12
C ARG A 133 -9.72 -11.15 -14.04
N TRP A 134 -10.70 -10.78 -13.24
CA TRP A 134 -11.99 -11.47 -13.18
C TRP A 134 -12.79 -11.32 -14.47
N SER A 135 -12.75 -10.15 -15.12
CA SER A 135 -13.56 -9.83 -16.29
C SER A 135 -13.06 -10.42 -17.62
N VAL A 136 -11.85 -11.04 -17.63
CA VAL A 136 -11.25 -11.59 -18.85
C VAL A 136 -10.84 -13.06 -18.69
N PRO A 137 -10.90 -13.87 -19.76
CA PRO A 137 -10.39 -15.23 -19.77
C PRO A 137 -8.90 -15.29 -19.39
N GLY A 138 -8.47 -16.40 -18.79
CA GLY A 138 -7.08 -16.60 -18.32
C GLY A 138 -6.00 -16.35 -19.37
N GLU A 139 -6.29 -16.69 -20.61
CA GLU A 139 -5.40 -16.55 -21.77
C GLU A 139 -5.14 -15.07 -22.13
N LEU A 140 -6.08 -14.18 -21.80
CA LEU A 140 -5.98 -12.73 -22.06
C LEU A 140 -5.30 -11.95 -20.92
N TRP A 141 -4.42 -12.58 -20.13
CA TRP A 141 -3.72 -11.94 -19.02
C TRP A 141 -2.96 -10.65 -19.42
N ARG A 142 -2.51 -10.56 -20.69
CA ARG A 142 -1.85 -9.35 -21.21
C ARG A 142 -2.77 -8.15 -21.24
N SER A 143 -4.07 -8.36 -21.47
CA SER A 143 -5.06 -7.27 -21.44
C SER A 143 -5.22 -6.65 -20.06
N VAL A 144 -5.02 -7.43 -18.97
CA VAL A 144 -5.03 -6.91 -17.60
C VAL A 144 -3.89 -5.92 -17.39
N LEU A 145 -2.67 -6.27 -17.83
CA LEU A 145 -1.51 -5.37 -17.75
C LEU A 145 -1.68 -4.15 -18.69
N GLY A 146 -2.19 -4.37 -19.89
CA GLY A 146 -2.50 -3.30 -20.85
C GLY A 146 -3.51 -2.30 -20.28
N ALA A 147 -4.64 -2.79 -19.75
CA ALA A 147 -5.68 -1.95 -19.16
C ALA A 147 -5.17 -1.22 -17.89
N ALA A 148 -4.35 -1.87 -17.06
CA ALA A 148 -3.71 -1.22 -15.93
C ALA A 148 -2.74 -0.11 -16.38
N GLY A 149 -1.98 -0.33 -17.45
CA GLY A 149 -1.13 0.68 -18.06
C GLY A 149 -1.93 1.85 -18.63
N VAL A 150 -2.97 1.56 -19.43
CA VAL A 150 -3.89 2.59 -20.00
C VAL A 150 -4.55 3.40 -18.88
N SER A 151 -4.97 2.77 -17.79
CA SER A 151 -5.56 3.51 -16.65
C SER A 151 -4.59 4.54 -16.06
N ALA A 152 -3.28 4.26 -16.04
CA ALA A 152 -2.28 5.22 -15.61
C ALA A 152 -2.10 6.36 -16.62
N LEU A 153 -2.15 6.08 -17.93
CA LEU A 153 -2.10 7.10 -18.98
C LEU A 153 -3.33 8.02 -18.94
N VAL A 154 -4.51 7.45 -18.71
CA VAL A 154 -5.75 8.23 -18.49
C VAL A 154 -5.61 9.12 -17.25
N GLY A 155 -5.09 8.57 -16.13
CA GLY A 155 -4.82 9.34 -14.92
C GLY A 155 -3.82 10.47 -15.15
N ALA A 156 -2.79 10.25 -15.99
CA ALA A 156 -1.83 11.29 -16.39
C ALA A 156 -2.54 12.44 -17.16
N GLY A 157 -3.44 12.11 -18.08
CA GLY A 157 -4.25 13.10 -18.78
C GLY A 157 -5.16 13.88 -17.84
N LEU A 158 -5.89 13.18 -16.96
CA LEU A 158 -6.83 13.80 -16.03
C LEU A 158 -6.15 14.77 -15.06
N VAL A 159 -4.96 14.44 -14.53
CA VAL A 159 -4.27 15.36 -13.60
C VAL A 159 -3.81 16.65 -14.29
N LEU A 160 -3.54 16.64 -15.59
CA LEU A 160 -3.17 17.83 -16.35
C LEU A 160 -4.34 18.80 -16.59
N VAL A 161 -5.59 18.32 -16.47
CA VAL A 161 -6.78 19.19 -16.55
C VAL A 161 -6.87 20.09 -15.30
N VAL A 162 -6.27 19.70 -14.17
CA VAL A 162 -6.17 20.55 -12.99
C VAL A 162 -5.35 21.81 -13.32
N PRO A 163 -5.88 23.03 -13.14
CA PRO A 163 -5.24 24.26 -13.68
C PRO A 163 -3.92 24.61 -13.00
N HIS A 164 -3.79 24.38 -11.70
CA HIS A 164 -2.59 24.66 -10.89
C HIS A 164 -2.51 23.75 -9.66
N ASP A 165 -1.42 23.81 -8.89
CA ASP A 165 -1.18 22.94 -7.74
C ASP A 165 -1.99 23.33 -6.47
N GLY A 166 -2.90 24.28 -6.59
CA GLY A 166 -3.81 24.76 -5.55
C GLY A 166 -3.38 26.09 -4.93
N PRO A 167 -4.35 26.84 -4.33
CA PRO A 167 -4.08 28.15 -3.74
C PRO A 167 -3.25 28.08 -2.45
N TYR A 168 -3.16 26.90 -1.82
CA TYR A 168 -2.41 26.66 -0.58
C TYR A 168 -1.14 25.84 -0.82
N ALA A 169 -0.69 25.74 -2.09
CA ALA A 169 0.52 25.02 -2.41
C ALA A 169 1.73 25.69 -1.72
N ALA A 170 2.51 24.89 -0.99
CA ALA A 170 3.71 25.35 -0.31
C ALA A 170 4.92 24.46 -0.67
N PRO A 171 6.14 25.01 -0.66
CA PRO A 171 7.35 24.19 -0.77
C PRO A 171 7.38 23.13 0.32
N ALA A 172 7.86 21.93 -0.02
CA ALA A 172 8.08 20.88 0.98
C ALA A 172 9.42 21.15 1.70
N PRO A 173 9.51 20.82 3.01
CA PRO A 173 10.79 20.86 3.71
C PRO A 173 11.80 19.94 3.02
N LEU A 174 13.01 20.43 2.78
CA LEU A 174 14.07 19.73 2.09
C LEU A 174 14.51 18.47 2.86
N PHE A 175 14.80 17.41 2.13
CA PHE A 175 15.40 16.22 2.72
C PHE A 175 16.82 16.52 3.20
N THR A 176 17.12 16.19 4.46
CA THR A 176 18.40 16.48 5.08
C THR A 176 18.96 15.23 5.79
N TRP A 177 20.04 14.65 5.25
CA TRP A 177 20.71 13.49 5.84
C TRP A 177 21.14 13.72 7.29
N ARG A 178 21.54 14.95 7.65
CA ARG A 178 21.95 15.31 9.02
C ARG A 178 20.81 15.21 10.03
N ALA A 179 19.56 15.27 9.61
CA ALA A 179 18.38 15.12 10.48
C ALA A 179 18.08 13.65 10.81
N VAL A 180 18.50 12.70 9.97
CA VAL A 180 18.17 11.28 10.13
C VAL A 180 18.54 10.73 11.52
N PRO A 181 19.77 10.93 12.07
CA PRO A 181 20.11 10.42 13.40
C PRO A 181 19.24 11.06 14.50
N ARG A 182 18.85 12.33 14.36
CA ARG A 182 17.97 13.02 15.34
C ARG A 182 16.57 12.42 15.32
N ILE A 183 16.01 12.23 14.12
CA ILE A 183 14.68 11.61 13.92
C ILE A 183 14.65 10.20 14.50
N MET A 184 15.68 9.39 14.22
CA MET A 184 15.78 8.01 14.72
C MET A 184 15.97 7.89 16.23
N ARG A 185 16.49 8.93 16.90
CA ARG A 185 16.68 8.98 18.36
C ARG A 185 15.48 9.57 19.09
N ASP A 186 14.60 10.28 18.40
CA ASP A 186 13.37 10.80 19.00
C ASP A 186 12.41 9.65 19.32
N ARG A 187 12.09 9.48 20.62
CA ARG A 187 11.27 8.35 21.07
C ARG A 187 9.84 8.40 20.57
N ALA A 188 9.24 9.58 20.44
CA ALA A 188 7.87 9.71 19.96
C ALA A 188 7.79 9.38 18.46
N LEU A 189 8.73 9.89 17.65
CA LEU A 189 8.86 9.55 16.23
C LEU A 189 9.18 8.07 16.03
N THR A 190 10.06 7.49 16.85
CA THR A 190 10.37 6.06 16.78
C THR A 190 9.15 5.19 17.05
N LEU A 191 8.33 5.53 18.06
CA LEU A 191 7.10 4.80 18.36
C LEU A 191 6.07 4.95 17.23
N ALA A 192 5.89 6.15 16.67
CA ALA A 192 5.01 6.35 15.52
C ALA A 192 5.48 5.55 14.30
N ASN A 193 6.80 5.50 14.06
CA ASN A 193 7.38 4.70 12.99
C ASN A 193 7.24 3.20 13.22
N LEU A 194 7.40 2.71 14.46
CA LEU A 194 7.15 1.30 14.79
C LEU A 194 5.67 0.93 14.57
N GLY A 195 4.73 1.83 14.89
CA GLY A 195 3.32 1.66 14.53
C GLY A 195 3.14 1.48 13.03
N TYR A 196 3.73 2.38 12.24
CA TYR A 196 3.71 2.31 10.78
C TYR A 196 4.36 1.03 10.23
N LEU A 197 5.50 0.62 10.77
CA LEU A 197 6.17 -0.61 10.37
C LEU A 197 5.30 -1.84 10.68
N GLY A 198 4.59 -1.85 11.82
CA GLY A 198 3.62 -2.89 12.15
C GLY A 198 2.49 -2.99 11.12
N HIS A 199 1.93 -1.85 10.70
CA HIS A 199 0.96 -1.76 9.61
C HIS A 199 1.53 -2.26 8.26
N MET A 200 2.74 -1.83 7.89
CA MET A 200 3.38 -2.20 6.63
C MET A 200 3.78 -3.68 6.57
N TRP A 201 4.08 -4.30 7.71
CA TRP A 201 4.31 -5.75 7.81
C TRP A 201 3.12 -6.54 7.28
N GLU A 202 1.92 -6.10 7.54
CA GLU A 202 0.68 -6.79 7.20
C GLU A 202 0.17 -6.44 5.80
N LEU A 203 0.02 -5.14 5.51
CA LEU A 203 -0.78 -4.61 4.41
C LEU A 203 -0.40 -5.18 3.04
N TYR A 204 0.84 -4.96 2.61
CA TYR A 204 1.24 -5.29 1.23
C TYR A 204 1.42 -6.79 1.01
N ALA A 205 1.77 -7.54 2.03
CA ALA A 205 1.82 -9.00 1.97
C ALA A 205 0.41 -9.59 1.84
N MET A 206 -0.55 -9.09 2.63
CA MET A 206 -1.97 -9.45 2.53
C MET A 206 -2.49 -9.16 1.13
N TRP A 207 -2.31 -7.96 0.58
CA TRP A 207 -2.77 -7.60 -0.75
C TRP A 207 -2.13 -8.44 -1.86
N THR A 208 -0.84 -8.75 -1.73
CA THR A 208 -0.09 -9.52 -2.72
C THR A 208 -0.58 -10.96 -2.82
N TRP A 209 -0.85 -11.60 -1.68
CA TRP A 209 -1.11 -13.03 -1.60
C TRP A 209 -2.58 -13.39 -1.40
N MET A 210 -3.47 -12.42 -1.27
CA MET A 210 -4.89 -12.65 -1.04
C MET A 210 -5.54 -13.53 -2.11
N VAL A 211 -5.23 -13.28 -3.38
CA VAL A 211 -5.77 -14.07 -4.50
C VAL A 211 -5.35 -15.54 -4.40
N VAL A 212 -4.11 -15.80 -4.02
CA VAL A 212 -3.57 -17.16 -3.85
C VAL A 212 -4.16 -17.84 -2.63
N PHE A 213 -4.30 -17.12 -1.52
CA PHE A 213 -4.94 -17.60 -0.29
C PHE A 213 -6.40 -18.03 -0.54
N ILE A 214 -7.19 -17.18 -1.21
CA ILE A 214 -8.59 -17.47 -1.54
C ILE A 214 -8.67 -18.69 -2.47
N ALA A 215 -7.82 -18.76 -3.51
CA ALA A 215 -7.79 -19.90 -4.43
C ALA A 215 -7.45 -21.20 -3.70
N ALA A 216 -6.45 -21.19 -2.81
CA ALA A 216 -6.07 -22.34 -2.00
C ALA A 216 -7.20 -22.76 -1.02
N SER A 217 -7.91 -21.79 -0.44
CA SER A 217 -9.07 -22.05 0.44
C SER A 217 -10.24 -22.70 -0.33
N GLU A 218 -10.53 -22.21 -1.55
CA GLU A 218 -11.55 -22.80 -2.41
C GLU A 218 -11.18 -24.23 -2.84
N GLN A 219 -9.93 -24.46 -3.19
CA GLN A 219 -9.45 -25.82 -3.51
C GLN A 219 -9.59 -26.77 -2.33
N ALA A 220 -9.25 -26.32 -1.12
CA ALA A 220 -9.40 -27.12 0.11
C ALA A 220 -10.86 -27.47 0.43
N ARG A 221 -11.81 -26.66 -0.03
CA ARG A 221 -13.26 -26.90 0.10
C ARG A 221 -13.81 -27.89 -0.95
N GLY A 222 -13.02 -28.30 -1.92
CA GLY A 222 -13.46 -29.12 -3.05
C GLY A 222 -14.03 -28.30 -4.21
N GLY A 223 -13.87 -26.99 -4.20
CA GLY A 223 -14.17 -26.10 -5.33
C GLY A 223 -13.10 -26.17 -6.43
N GLY A 224 -13.44 -25.75 -7.65
CA GLY A 224 -12.46 -25.67 -8.74
C GLY A 224 -11.44 -24.56 -8.49
N ALA A 225 -10.15 -24.90 -8.49
CA ALA A 225 -9.06 -23.91 -8.28
C ALA A 225 -8.92 -22.89 -9.43
N ALA A 226 -9.54 -23.10 -10.56
CA ALA A 226 -9.29 -22.40 -11.81
C ALA A 226 -10.29 -21.25 -12.13
N GLY A 227 -11.16 -20.88 -11.20
CA GLY A 227 -12.18 -19.86 -11.44
C GLY A 227 -11.68 -18.42 -11.33
N ALA A 228 -12.39 -17.48 -11.94
CA ALA A 228 -12.16 -16.03 -11.80
C ALA A 228 -12.60 -15.49 -10.42
N LEU A 229 -13.34 -16.26 -9.64
CA LEU A 229 -13.91 -15.89 -8.34
C LEU A 229 -12.86 -15.40 -7.32
N PRO A 230 -11.68 -16.06 -7.14
CA PRO A 230 -10.66 -15.53 -6.24
C PRO A 230 -10.20 -14.10 -6.59
N ALA A 231 -10.14 -13.77 -7.86
CA ALA A 231 -9.78 -12.42 -8.31
C ALA A 231 -10.89 -11.40 -7.94
N LEU A 232 -12.17 -11.73 -8.18
CA LEU A 232 -13.30 -10.87 -7.78
C LEU A 232 -13.34 -10.65 -6.27
N LEU A 233 -13.16 -11.69 -5.49
CA LEU A 233 -13.15 -11.59 -4.02
C LEU A 233 -11.95 -10.77 -3.55
N THR A 234 -10.78 -10.91 -4.17
CA THR A 234 -9.61 -10.08 -3.86
C THR A 234 -9.88 -8.62 -4.18
N PHE A 235 -10.51 -8.32 -5.32
CA PHE A 235 -10.96 -6.96 -5.62
C PHE A 235 -11.87 -6.40 -4.53
N ALA A 236 -12.88 -7.16 -4.10
CA ALA A 236 -13.81 -6.72 -3.06
C ALA A 236 -13.08 -6.48 -1.72
N VAL A 237 -12.20 -7.40 -1.32
CA VAL A 237 -11.44 -7.32 -0.06
C VAL A 237 -10.48 -6.12 -0.06
N VAL A 238 -9.66 -5.97 -1.09
CA VAL A 238 -8.72 -4.83 -1.19
C VAL A 238 -9.49 -3.52 -1.37
N GLY A 239 -10.51 -3.51 -2.24
CA GLY A 239 -11.34 -2.34 -2.52
C GLY A 239 -12.13 -1.84 -1.31
N SER A 240 -12.58 -2.74 -0.43
CA SER A 240 -13.28 -2.38 0.82
C SER A 240 -12.43 -1.50 1.74
N GLY A 241 -11.11 -1.54 1.59
CA GLY A 241 -10.20 -0.65 2.31
C GLY A 241 -10.44 0.84 2.05
N ALA A 242 -11.08 1.22 0.92
CA ALA A 242 -11.48 2.60 0.68
C ALA A 242 -12.46 3.12 1.76
N VAL A 243 -13.37 2.25 2.21
CA VAL A 243 -14.27 2.54 3.34
C VAL A 243 -13.46 2.71 4.62
N GLY A 244 -12.45 1.85 4.84
CA GLY A 244 -11.54 1.95 5.98
C GLY A 244 -10.77 3.27 6.01
N CYS A 245 -10.22 3.70 4.88
CA CYS A 245 -9.52 5.00 4.76
C CYS A 245 -10.44 6.18 5.10
N TRP A 246 -11.67 6.16 4.61
CA TRP A 246 -12.66 7.20 4.90
C TRP A 246 -13.05 7.23 6.38
N LEU A 247 -13.40 6.07 6.96
CA LEU A 247 -13.74 5.96 8.37
C LEU A 247 -12.55 6.31 9.28
N GLY A 248 -11.36 5.81 8.96
CA GLY A 248 -10.13 6.09 9.70
C GLY A 248 -9.81 7.58 9.75
N GLY A 249 -9.97 8.29 8.63
CA GLY A 249 -9.83 9.75 8.59
C GLY A 249 -10.85 10.47 9.47
N LEU A 250 -12.12 10.08 9.36
CA LEU A 250 -13.23 10.70 10.11
C LEU A 250 -13.09 10.50 11.64
N TYR A 251 -12.74 9.28 12.06
CA TYR A 251 -12.66 8.97 13.49
C TYR A 251 -11.35 9.41 14.14
N ALA A 252 -10.24 9.48 13.40
CA ALA A 252 -8.96 9.89 13.96
C ALA A 252 -8.96 11.35 14.41
N ASP A 253 -9.71 12.21 13.75
CA ASP A 253 -9.89 13.61 14.18
C ASP A 253 -10.78 13.75 15.41
N ARG A 254 -11.62 12.75 15.72
CA ARG A 254 -12.52 12.76 16.88
C ARG A 254 -11.93 12.05 18.11
N TRP A 255 -11.36 10.86 17.91
CA TRP A 255 -10.92 9.95 18.99
C TRP A 255 -9.41 9.94 19.20
N GLY A 256 -8.67 10.60 18.32
CA GLY A 256 -7.22 10.66 18.34
C GLY A 256 -6.56 9.59 17.48
N ARG A 257 -5.34 9.91 17.03
CA ARG A 257 -4.57 9.06 16.10
C ARG A 257 -4.26 7.69 16.69
N THR A 258 -3.82 7.67 17.96
CA THR A 258 -3.37 6.42 18.61
C THR A 258 -4.53 5.44 18.87
N VAL A 259 -5.73 5.94 19.13
CA VAL A 259 -6.92 5.11 19.36
C VAL A 259 -7.34 4.42 18.06
N VAL A 260 -7.46 5.21 16.99
CA VAL A 260 -7.92 4.68 15.70
C VAL A 260 -6.91 3.70 15.11
N THR A 261 -5.61 4.02 15.15
CA THR A 261 -4.57 3.11 14.65
C THR A 261 -4.50 1.82 15.47
N SER A 262 -4.54 1.91 16.81
CA SER A 262 -4.55 0.71 17.65
C SER A 262 -5.79 -0.13 17.43
N GLY A 263 -6.98 0.49 17.34
CA GLY A 263 -8.24 -0.22 17.10
C GLY A 263 -8.26 -0.93 15.75
N ALA A 264 -7.85 -0.25 14.68
CA ALA A 264 -7.76 -0.84 13.33
C ALA A 264 -6.79 -2.03 13.32
N MET A 265 -5.58 -1.87 13.88
CA MET A 265 -4.58 -2.94 13.95
C MET A 265 -5.03 -4.12 14.85
N MET A 266 -5.74 -3.88 15.95
CA MET A 266 -6.28 -4.97 16.75
C MET A 266 -7.28 -5.82 15.96
N ILE A 267 -8.19 -5.17 15.23
CA ILE A 267 -9.18 -5.88 14.41
C ILE A 267 -8.51 -6.60 13.24
N SER A 268 -7.59 -5.92 12.52
CA SER A 268 -6.90 -6.55 11.38
C SER A 268 -6.04 -7.73 11.81
N GLY A 269 -5.30 -7.61 12.91
CA GLY A 269 -4.52 -8.72 13.47
C GLY A 269 -5.38 -9.89 13.93
N ALA A 270 -6.54 -9.62 14.54
CA ALA A 270 -7.53 -10.67 14.89
C ALA A 270 -8.07 -11.37 13.63
N CYS A 271 -8.36 -10.61 12.56
CA CYS A 271 -8.75 -11.19 11.28
C CYS A 271 -7.64 -12.08 10.71
N ALA A 272 -6.38 -11.62 10.70
CA ALA A 272 -5.24 -12.40 10.22
C ALA A 272 -5.12 -13.75 10.96
N LEU A 273 -5.26 -13.76 12.28
CA LEU A 273 -5.25 -14.99 13.09
C LEU A 273 -6.45 -15.91 12.77
N SER A 274 -7.63 -15.33 12.54
CA SER A 274 -8.87 -16.05 12.31
C SER A 274 -8.96 -16.71 10.92
N THR A 275 -8.13 -16.27 9.95
CA THR A 275 -8.15 -16.81 8.58
C THR A 275 -7.93 -18.31 8.54
N GLY A 276 -7.02 -18.84 9.37
CA GLY A 276 -6.72 -20.27 9.42
C GLY A 276 -7.90 -21.12 9.92
N VAL A 277 -8.75 -20.57 10.78
CA VAL A 277 -9.95 -21.24 11.29
C VAL A 277 -11.02 -21.35 10.20
N LEU A 278 -11.15 -20.31 9.37
CA LEU A 278 -12.15 -20.24 8.31
C LEU A 278 -11.66 -20.76 6.95
N PHE A 279 -10.38 -21.16 6.85
CA PHE A 279 -9.81 -21.73 5.62
C PHE A 279 -10.53 -23.03 5.23
N GLY A 280 -10.96 -23.12 3.98
CA GLY A 280 -11.73 -24.25 3.46
C GLY A 280 -13.19 -24.30 3.94
N ARG A 281 -13.67 -23.30 4.68
CA ARG A 281 -15.07 -23.16 5.07
C ARG A 281 -15.89 -22.49 3.95
N PRO A 282 -17.24 -22.57 3.99
CA PRO A 282 -18.09 -21.89 3.03
C PRO A 282 -17.77 -20.38 2.91
N LEU A 283 -17.86 -19.84 1.70
CA LEU A 283 -17.59 -18.43 1.41
C LEU A 283 -18.40 -17.45 2.27
N GLY A 284 -19.65 -17.85 2.62
CA GLY A 284 -20.48 -17.04 3.53
C GLY A 284 -19.87 -16.79 4.91
N ALA A 285 -18.91 -17.63 5.35
CA ALA A 285 -18.17 -17.41 6.59
C ALA A 285 -16.83 -16.70 6.35
N LEU A 286 -16.09 -17.09 5.31
CA LEU A 286 -14.75 -16.54 5.03
C LEU A 286 -14.82 -15.10 4.51
N VAL A 287 -15.70 -14.80 3.56
CA VAL A 287 -15.75 -13.49 2.88
C VAL A 287 -16.04 -12.34 3.84
N PRO A 288 -17.01 -12.42 4.77
CA PRO A 288 -17.20 -11.34 5.76
C PRO A 288 -15.94 -11.05 6.58
N LEU A 289 -15.21 -12.09 7.03
CA LEU A 289 -13.93 -11.89 7.74
C LEU A 289 -12.92 -11.15 6.87
N LEU A 290 -12.75 -11.57 5.61
CA LEU A 290 -11.81 -10.95 4.70
C LEU A 290 -12.19 -9.50 4.35
N LEU A 291 -13.49 -9.17 4.24
CA LEU A 291 -13.95 -7.80 4.04
C LEU A 291 -13.68 -6.92 5.26
N ILE A 292 -13.91 -7.41 6.47
CA ILE A 292 -13.56 -6.70 7.72
C ILE A 292 -12.05 -6.46 7.75
N TRP A 293 -11.27 -7.47 7.39
CA TRP A 293 -9.82 -7.33 7.29
C TRP A 293 -9.42 -6.29 6.25
N GLY A 294 -10.00 -6.32 5.05
CA GLY A 294 -9.76 -5.34 3.99
C GLY A 294 -10.06 -3.90 4.42
N VAL A 295 -11.13 -3.68 5.17
CA VAL A 295 -11.49 -2.37 5.73
C VAL A 295 -10.46 -1.94 6.78
N THR A 296 -10.11 -2.82 7.71
CA THR A 296 -9.32 -2.44 8.90
C THR A 296 -7.82 -2.37 8.62
N VAL A 297 -7.28 -3.20 7.72
CA VAL A 297 -5.85 -3.26 7.41
C VAL A 297 -5.27 -1.97 6.84
N VAL A 298 -6.10 -1.07 6.31
CA VAL A 298 -5.67 0.19 5.69
C VAL A 298 -6.28 1.43 6.34
N ALA A 299 -7.22 1.25 7.28
CA ALA A 299 -7.92 2.35 7.94
C ALA A 299 -6.97 3.29 8.71
N ASP A 300 -5.86 2.77 9.19
CA ASP A 300 -4.84 3.46 9.96
C ASP A 300 -3.73 4.10 9.09
N SER A 301 -3.63 3.74 7.81
CA SER A 301 -2.50 4.06 6.94
C SER A 301 -2.16 5.56 6.91
N ALA A 302 -3.14 6.42 6.67
CA ALA A 302 -2.94 7.87 6.62
C ALA A 302 -2.57 8.46 7.99
N GLN A 303 -2.98 7.81 9.08
CA GLN A 303 -2.81 8.32 10.44
C GLN A 303 -1.36 8.26 10.91
N PHE A 304 -0.58 7.28 10.44
CA PHE A 304 0.85 7.19 10.76
C PHE A 304 1.66 8.34 10.15
N SER A 305 1.42 8.65 8.88
CA SER A 305 2.10 9.78 8.22
C SER A 305 1.67 11.10 8.83
N THR A 306 0.40 11.23 9.20
CA THR A 306 -0.11 12.41 9.91
C THR A 306 0.54 12.53 11.29
N ALA A 307 0.62 11.45 12.07
CA ALA A 307 1.28 11.45 13.38
C ALA A 307 2.75 11.87 13.29
N VAL A 308 3.50 11.34 12.31
CA VAL A 308 4.89 11.77 12.10
C VAL A 308 4.97 13.23 11.72
N SER A 309 4.05 13.75 10.90
CA SER A 309 4.04 15.18 10.54
C SER A 309 3.68 16.10 11.71
N GLU A 310 2.88 15.64 12.67
CA GLU A 310 2.51 16.38 13.88
C GLU A 310 3.61 16.32 14.96
N LEU A 311 4.44 15.26 14.98
CA LEU A 311 5.51 15.05 15.97
C LEU A 311 6.84 15.64 15.52
N ALA A 312 7.15 15.61 14.23
CA ALA A 312 8.43 16.06 13.71
C ALA A 312 8.55 17.61 13.77
N PRO A 313 9.76 18.15 13.97
CA PRO A 313 10.02 19.57 13.74
C PRO A 313 9.67 19.96 12.30
N ALA A 314 9.09 21.14 12.10
CA ALA A 314 8.56 21.59 10.81
C ALA A 314 9.61 21.49 9.67
N GLU A 315 10.87 21.86 9.96
CA GLU A 315 12.00 21.81 9.03
C GLU A 315 12.45 20.39 8.66
N HIS A 316 12.02 19.37 9.41
CA HIS A 316 12.42 17.96 9.24
C HIS A 316 11.27 17.02 8.83
N VAL A 317 10.06 17.53 8.70
CA VAL A 317 8.87 16.71 8.35
C VAL A 317 9.09 15.94 7.04
N GLY A 318 9.62 16.58 6.01
CA GLY A 318 9.89 15.92 4.71
C GLY A 318 10.88 14.76 4.85
N THR A 319 11.95 14.95 5.64
CA THR A 319 12.93 13.90 5.92
C THR A 319 12.30 12.74 6.71
N ALA A 320 11.51 13.05 7.74
CA ALA A 320 10.85 12.06 8.59
C ALA A 320 9.86 11.20 7.80
N LEU A 321 9.03 11.80 6.95
CA LEU A 321 8.08 11.08 6.10
C LEU A 321 8.76 10.23 5.02
N THR A 322 9.84 10.73 4.40
CA THR A 322 10.61 9.96 3.42
C THR A 322 11.25 8.75 4.07
N LEU A 323 11.84 8.93 5.27
CA LEU A 323 12.45 7.84 6.03
C LEU A 323 11.40 6.80 6.44
N GLN A 324 10.27 7.23 7.02
CA GLN A 324 9.14 6.37 7.39
C GLN A 324 8.70 5.52 6.20
N THR A 325 8.40 6.18 5.09
CA THR A 325 7.89 5.52 3.87
C THR A 325 8.91 4.53 3.31
N SER A 326 10.18 4.93 3.20
CA SER A 326 11.23 4.07 2.66
C SER A 326 11.44 2.82 3.53
N LEU A 327 11.51 2.97 4.85
CA LEU A 327 11.66 1.84 5.78
C LEU A 327 10.43 0.90 5.72
N GLY A 328 9.22 1.48 5.65
CA GLY A 328 8.00 0.69 5.52
C GLY A 328 7.98 -0.15 4.25
N PHE A 329 8.28 0.44 3.09
CA PHE A 329 8.32 -0.31 1.83
C PHE A 329 9.45 -1.34 1.77
N LEU A 330 10.62 -1.08 2.37
CA LEU A 330 11.67 -2.09 2.52
C LEU A 330 11.19 -3.27 3.38
N LEU A 331 10.46 -3.00 4.46
CA LEU A 331 9.92 -4.05 5.31
C LEU A 331 8.88 -4.91 4.56
N THR A 332 8.07 -4.31 3.68
CA THR A 332 7.11 -5.08 2.87
C THR A 332 7.80 -6.09 1.94
N CYS A 333 9.01 -5.80 1.47
CA CYS A 333 9.79 -6.77 0.69
C CYS A 333 10.06 -8.04 1.48
N VAL A 334 10.38 -7.88 2.77
CA VAL A 334 10.63 -9.01 3.68
C VAL A 334 9.36 -9.84 3.85
N THR A 335 8.21 -9.22 4.13
CA THR A 335 6.97 -9.96 4.38
C THR A 335 6.38 -10.60 3.13
N ILE A 336 6.48 -9.93 1.98
CA ILE A 336 6.05 -10.48 0.68
C ILE A 336 6.90 -11.72 0.34
N TYR A 337 8.20 -11.69 0.60
CA TYR A 337 9.11 -12.81 0.39
C TYR A 337 8.89 -13.95 1.40
N LEU A 338 8.64 -13.61 2.66
CA LEU A 338 8.51 -14.55 3.77
C LEU A 338 7.25 -15.41 3.65
N LEU A 339 6.13 -14.83 3.20
CA LEU A 339 4.83 -15.48 3.26
C LEU A 339 4.75 -16.81 2.48
N PRO A 340 5.22 -16.92 1.22
CA PRO A 340 5.27 -18.21 0.53
C PRO A 340 6.22 -19.22 1.20
N ALA A 341 7.32 -18.77 1.81
CA ALA A 341 8.21 -19.65 2.57
C ALA A 341 7.53 -20.21 3.84
N VAL A 342 6.70 -19.40 4.51
CA VAL A 342 5.85 -19.88 5.61
C VAL A 342 4.79 -20.83 5.07
N ALA A 343 4.13 -20.49 3.96
CA ALA A 343 3.10 -21.33 3.36
C ALA A 343 3.62 -22.69 2.91
N SER A 344 4.89 -22.79 2.48
CA SER A 344 5.49 -24.09 2.13
C SER A 344 5.70 -25.01 3.33
N ARG A 345 5.77 -24.46 4.56
CA ARG A 345 5.99 -25.22 5.80
C ARG A 345 4.68 -25.56 6.53
N VAL A 346 3.77 -24.59 6.63
CA VAL A 346 2.53 -24.72 7.43
C VAL A 346 1.25 -24.75 6.59
N GLY A 347 1.39 -24.69 5.26
CA GLY A 347 0.28 -24.57 4.31
C GLY A 347 -0.31 -23.16 4.27
N TRP A 348 -1.09 -22.88 3.23
CA TRP A 348 -1.80 -21.60 3.09
C TRP A 348 -2.78 -21.34 4.24
N ARG A 349 -3.29 -22.40 4.86
CA ARG A 349 -4.24 -22.31 5.97
C ARG A 349 -3.76 -21.37 7.08
N TRP A 350 -2.51 -21.49 7.52
CA TRP A 350 -1.97 -20.74 8.64
C TRP A 350 -0.95 -19.67 8.23
N SER A 351 -0.62 -19.58 6.94
CA SER A 351 0.40 -18.65 6.47
C SER A 351 0.07 -17.18 6.77
N MET A 352 -1.20 -16.79 6.60
CA MET A 352 -1.63 -15.41 6.85
C MET A 352 -1.54 -15.00 8.32
N SER A 353 -1.57 -15.97 9.25
CA SER A 353 -1.52 -15.68 10.70
C SER A 353 -0.21 -15.02 11.13
N VAL A 354 0.91 -15.22 10.39
CA VAL A 354 2.19 -14.55 10.68
C VAL A 354 2.10 -13.03 10.50
N LEU A 355 1.15 -12.57 9.71
CA LEU A 355 0.93 -11.14 9.50
C LEU A 355 0.43 -10.43 10.74
N ALA A 356 -0.20 -11.13 11.70
CA ALA A 356 -0.66 -10.56 12.97
C ALA A 356 0.47 -10.05 13.87
N LEU A 357 1.73 -10.47 13.63
CA LEU A 357 2.89 -9.97 14.38
C LEU A 357 3.08 -8.47 14.21
N GLY A 358 2.85 -7.95 12.99
CA GLY A 358 2.94 -6.52 12.71
C GLY A 358 1.95 -5.70 13.53
N PRO A 359 0.63 -5.95 13.41
CA PRO A 359 -0.39 -5.33 14.25
C PRO A 359 -0.11 -5.42 15.74
N ALA A 360 0.35 -6.56 16.25
CA ALA A 360 0.68 -6.71 17.66
C ALA A 360 1.78 -5.73 18.11
N CYS A 361 2.87 -5.66 17.35
CA CYS A 361 3.96 -4.69 17.60
C CYS A 361 3.46 -3.24 17.42
N GLY A 362 2.65 -2.99 16.40
CA GLY A 362 2.12 -1.67 16.10
C GLY A 362 1.17 -1.16 17.19
N VAL A 363 0.27 -1.99 17.69
CA VAL A 363 -0.62 -1.68 18.82
C VAL A 363 0.21 -1.32 20.06
N TRP A 364 1.20 -2.14 20.41
CA TRP A 364 2.10 -1.85 21.51
C TRP A 364 2.77 -0.48 21.34
N ALA A 365 3.30 -0.20 20.16
CA ALA A 365 3.99 1.06 19.89
C ALA A 365 3.07 2.27 20.00
N MET A 366 1.84 2.19 19.44
CA MET A 366 0.88 3.29 19.49
C MET A 366 0.31 3.52 20.90
N LEU A 367 0.09 2.47 21.68
CA LEU A 367 -0.30 2.59 23.08
C LEU A 367 0.84 3.14 23.95
N ALA A 368 2.09 2.78 23.66
CA ALA A 368 3.25 3.37 24.30
C ALA A 368 3.40 4.86 23.94
N LEU A 369 3.18 5.24 22.68
CA LEU A 369 3.17 6.63 22.23
C LEU A 369 2.08 7.43 22.95
N ARG A 370 0.87 6.88 23.10
CA ARG A 370 -0.25 7.53 23.79
C ARG A 370 0.10 7.95 25.22
N ARG A 371 0.99 7.21 25.91
CA ARG A 371 1.43 7.50 27.28
C ARG A 371 2.54 8.56 27.35
N ARG A 372 3.09 8.99 26.22
CA ARG A 372 4.17 9.98 26.17
C ARG A 372 3.63 11.41 26.27
N PRO A 373 4.36 12.33 26.89
CA PRO A 373 3.99 13.75 26.92
C PRO A 373 3.80 14.35 25.51
N GLU A 374 4.63 13.93 24.56
CA GLU A 374 4.62 14.40 23.17
C GLU A 374 3.31 14.06 22.44
N ALA A 375 2.55 13.06 22.91
CA ALA A 375 1.26 12.68 22.34
C ALA A 375 0.21 13.79 22.35
N VAL A 376 0.39 14.84 23.19
CA VAL A 376 -0.45 16.05 23.19
C VAL A 376 -0.40 16.80 21.85
N ARG A 377 0.64 16.61 21.04
CA ARG A 377 0.73 17.20 19.70
C ARG A 377 -0.19 16.53 18.69
N LEU A 378 -0.59 15.27 18.93
CA LEU A 378 -1.41 14.50 18.01
C LEU A 378 -2.86 14.98 18.02
N ALA A 379 -3.44 15.18 16.83
CA ALA A 379 -4.85 15.54 16.63
C ALA A 379 -5.33 16.71 17.50
N GLY A 380 -4.50 17.73 17.72
CA GLY A 380 -4.86 18.89 18.56
C GLY A 380 -5.09 18.54 20.03
N GLY A 381 -4.36 17.55 20.57
CA GLY A 381 -4.44 17.10 21.96
C GLY A 381 -5.35 15.89 22.19
N ARG A 382 -5.98 15.38 21.16
CA ARG A 382 -6.78 14.13 21.19
C ARG A 382 -5.85 12.96 20.94
N ARG A 383 -5.34 12.41 21.99
CA ARG A 383 -4.29 11.36 21.95
C ARG A 383 -4.71 10.08 21.25
#